data_57b1dd7d203cd161cc239a87db21930c
#
_entry.id   57b1dd7d203cd161cc239a87db21930c
#
_cell.length_a   1.000
_cell.length_b   1.000
_cell.length_c   1.000
_cell.angle_alpha   90.00
_cell.angle_beta   90.00
_cell.angle_gamma   90.00
#
_symmetry.space_group_name_H-M   'P 1'
#
loop_
_entity.id
_entity.type
_entity.pdbx_description
1 polymer ?
#
loop_
_entity_poly.entity_id
_entity_poly.type
_entity_poly.pdbx_seq_one_letter_code
_entity_poly.pdbx_strand_id
1 'polypeptide(L)'
;MKARKTPDAPAVRPDSVPDGRPYCFVSYSTREVHVPILIDCLRIVLGPHFEVKLTPSALESGASQRNQIISLIEGAAFTIVILDGLRPNVVFELGLIHGKNKPVLLFKEAEAIVDIQGLYSNPPAELRLNPPTVNLDTQLSDVKDINYAPWTRFDLKGTLALVWQEYSKKRDIIPGYVKIEEPSLCK
;
A
#
# COMPACT_ATOMS: atom_id res chain seq x y z
N MET A 1 39.30 -3.35 -35.90
CA MET A 1 38.14 -2.61 -35.32
C MET A 1 38.11 -2.91 -33.84
N LYS A 2 38.44 -1.95 -32.98
CA LYS A 2 38.40 -2.11 -31.51
C LYS A 2 37.01 -1.70 -31.01
N ALA A 3 36.28 -2.60 -30.38
CA ALA A 3 34.97 -2.34 -29.76
C ALA A 3 35.15 -1.30 -28.63
N ARG A 4 34.44 -0.17 -28.71
CA ARG A 4 34.34 0.82 -27.63
C ARG A 4 33.51 0.22 -26.50
N LYS A 5 34.13 0.01 -25.33
CA LYS A 5 33.39 -0.23 -24.07
C LYS A 5 32.58 1.02 -23.74
N THR A 6 31.29 0.90 -23.68
CA THR A 6 30.39 1.90 -23.06
C THR A 6 30.71 1.99 -21.56
N PRO A 7 30.87 3.20 -21.00
CA PRO A 7 31.04 3.33 -19.55
C PRO A 7 29.78 2.91 -18.82
N ASP A 8 29.96 2.10 -17.76
CA ASP A 8 28.89 1.71 -16.85
C ASP A 8 28.24 2.97 -16.26
N ALA A 9 26.93 3.06 -16.42
CA ALA A 9 26.14 4.10 -15.77
C ALA A 9 26.31 3.98 -14.24
N PRO A 10 26.53 5.08 -13.51
CA PRO A 10 26.67 5.02 -12.07
C PRO A 10 25.41 4.47 -11.45
N ALA A 11 25.56 3.44 -10.63
CA ALA A 11 24.47 2.90 -9.81
C ALA A 11 23.91 4.05 -8.96
N VAL A 12 22.66 4.40 -9.23
CA VAL A 12 21.90 5.36 -8.42
C VAL A 12 21.79 4.75 -7.02
N ARG A 13 22.52 5.30 -6.06
CA ARG A 13 22.36 4.95 -4.65
C ARG A 13 20.97 5.38 -4.24
N PRO A 14 20.17 4.52 -3.58
CA PRO A 14 18.90 4.96 -3.02
C PRO A 14 19.19 6.12 -2.06
N ASP A 15 18.47 7.23 -2.25
CA ASP A 15 18.61 8.44 -1.44
C ASP A 15 18.60 8.05 0.04
N SER A 16 19.69 8.37 0.74
CA SER A 16 19.85 8.18 2.17
C SER A 16 18.73 8.94 2.88
N VAL A 17 17.89 8.19 3.61
CA VAL A 17 16.87 8.75 4.51
C VAL A 17 17.56 9.71 5.47
N PRO A 18 17.18 11.01 5.53
CA PRO A 18 17.90 12.01 6.31
C PRO A 18 17.97 11.72 7.81
N ASP A 19 17.09 10.89 8.35
CA ASP A 19 16.94 10.60 9.78
C ASP A 19 17.37 9.18 10.21
N GLY A 20 17.76 8.32 9.28
CA GLY A 20 18.13 6.92 9.59
C GLY A 20 16.99 6.05 10.14
N ARG A 21 15.76 6.58 10.26
CA ARG A 21 14.60 5.83 10.70
C ARG A 21 14.13 4.84 9.64
N PRO A 22 13.72 3.61 10.02
CA PRO A 22 13.10 2.69 9.09
C PRO A 22 11.77 3.28 8.58
N TYR A 23 11.35 2.88 7.38
CA TYR A 23 10.07 3.32 6.83
C TYR A 23 9.17 2.14 6.47
N CYS A 24 7.86 2.40 6.46
CA CYS A 24 6.88 1.55 5.81
C CYS A 24 6.40 2.21 4.51
N PHE A 25 6.21 1.41 3.47
CA PHE A 25 5.67 1.87 2.20
C PHE A 25 4.17 1.60 2.13
N VAL A 26 3.37 2.60 1.76
CA VAL A 26 1.92 2.50 1.66
C VAL A 26 1.49 2.60 0.20
N SER A 27 0.91 1.51 -0.31
CA SER A 27 0.27 1.43 -1.62
C SER A 27 -1.24 1.68 -1.47
N TYR A 28 -1.78 2.65 -2.20
CA TYR A 28 -3.20 3.01 -2.12
C TYR A 28 -3.70 3.72 -3.38
N SER A 29 -5.02 3.86 -3.49
CA SER A 29 -5.66 4.66 -4.53
C SER A 29 -5.90 6.10 -4.07
N THR A 30 -5.40 7.08 -4.82
CA THR A 30 -5.67 8.51 -4.56
C THR A 30 -7.09 8.94 -4.94
N ARG A 31 -7.85 8.07 -5.59
CA ARG A 31 -9.24 8.35 -5.99
C ARG A 31 -10.26 8.08 -4.90
N GLU A 32 -9.89 7.32 -3.88
CA GLU A 32 -10.76 6.95 -2.78
C GLU A 32 -10.69 8.03 -1.69
N VAL A 33 -11.75 8.83 -1.58
CA VAL A 33 -11.80 10.04 -0.72
C VAL A 33 -11.70 9.74 0.77
N HIS A 34 -11.95 8.52 1.20
CA HIS A 34 -11.89 8.09 2.60
C HIS A 34 -10.52 7.55 3.02
N VAL A 35 -9.70 7.09 2.09
CA VAL A 35 -8.37 6.52 2.37
C VAL A 35 -7.46 7.45 3.19
N PRO A 36 -7.47 8.79 3.03
CA PRO A 36 -6.71 9.69 3.89
C PRO A 36 -6.96 9.49 5.39
N ILE A 37 -8.16 9.08 5.79
CA ILE A 37 -8.51 8.80 7.20
C ILE A 37 -7.66 7.63 7.74
N LEU A 38 -7.56 6.54 6.98
CA LEU A 38 -6.72 5.40 7.36
C LEU A 38 -5.23 5.79 7.36
N ILE A 39 -4.79 6.58 6.38
CA ILE A 39 -3.40 7.07 6.33
C ILE A 39 -3.06 7.87 7.59
N ASP A 40 -3.97 8.71 8.08
CA ASP A 40 -3.75 9.46 9.31
C ASP A 40 -3.73 8.53 10.54
N CYS A 41 -4.57 7.50 10.58
CA CYS A 41 -4.48 6.45 11.62
C CYS A 41 -3.12 5.72 11.58
N LEU A 42 -2.62 5.38 10.38
CA LEU A 42 -1.29 4.78 10.20
C LEU A 42 -0.18 5.71 10.72
N ARG A 43 -0.25 7.00 10.43
CA ARG A 43 0.70 8.00 10.92
C ARG A 43 0.68 8.16 12.43
N ILE A 44 -0.52 8.14 13.04
CA ILE A 44 -0.66 8.23 14.50
C ILE A 44 -0.04 7.02 15.18
N VAL A 45 -0.30 5.82 14.68
CA VAL A 45 0.16 4.57 15.32
C VAL A 45 1.62 4.27 14.99
N LEU A 46 2.01 4.36 13.73
CA LEU A 46 3.32 3.92 13.24
C LEU A 46 4.34 5.07 13.14
N GLY A 47 3.87 6.29 12.90
CA GLY A 47 4.72 7.47 12.65
C GLY A 47 5.76 7.78 13.72
N PRO A 48 5.54 7.51 15.02
CA PRO A 48 6.58 7.68 16.03
C PRO A 48 7.82 6.80 15.81
N HIS A 49 7.68 5.67 15.13
CA HIS A 49 8.73 4.66 14.96
C HIS A 49 9.17 4.48 13.51
N PHE A 50 8.29 4.77 12.55
CA PHE A 50 8.53 4.58 11.12
C PHE A 50 8.17 5.84 10.33
N GLU A 51 8.94 6.14 9.31
CA GLU A 51 8.48 7.06 8.29
C GLU A 51 7.38 6.39 7.45
N VAL A 52 6.21 7.02 7.31
CA VAL A 52 5.11 6.51 6.47
C VAL A 52 5.25 7.08 5.07
N LYS A 53 5.85 6.29 4.16
CA LYS A 53 6.06 6.69 2.76
C LYS A 53 4.88 6.27 1.90
N LEU A 54 4.28 7.23 1.25
CA LEU A 54 3.16 7.03 0.34
C LEU A 54 3.66 6.83 -1.10
N THR A 55 2.89 6.12 -1.93
CA THR A 55 3.15 6.09 -3.38
C THR A 55 3.21 7.53 -3.88
N PRO A 56 4.30 7.95 -4.52
CA PRO A 56 4.43 9.32 -4.98
C PRO A 56 3.34 9.65 -5.99
N SER A 57 2.59 10.73 -5.71
CA SER A 57 1.52 11.23 -6.59
C SER A 57 2.04 11.91 -7.85
N ALA A 58 3.30 12.33 -7.83
CA ALA A 58 4.00 12.94 -8.96
C ALA A 58 5.34 12.22 -9.15
N LEU A 59 5.45 11.53 -10.27
CA LEU A 59 6.67 10.85 -10.63
C LEU A 59 7.61 11.84 -11.27
N GLU A 60 8.87 11.77 -10.87
CA GLU A 60 9.91 12.50 -11.55
C GLU A 60 9.95 12.10 -13.02
N SER A 61 9.83 13.11 -13.88
CA SER A 61 9.92 12.96 -15.32
C SER A 61 11.27 12.35 -15.70
N GLY A 62 11.24 11.19 -16.36
CA GLY A 62 12.44 10.53 -16.91
C GLY A 62 12.94 9.30 -16.16
N ALA A 63 12.56 9.07 -14.90
CA ALA A 63 12.81 7.80 -14.24
C ALA A 63 11.61 6.85 -14.42
N SER A 64 11.87 5.57 -14.64
CA SER A 64 10.80 4.58 -14.71
C SER A 64 10.07 4.53 -13.37
N GLN A 65 8.79 4.91 -13.38
CA GLN A 65 7.86 4.83 -12.24
C GLN A 65 7.97 3.49 -11.52
N ARG A 66 8.00 2.43 -12.31
CA ARG A 66 8.14 1.08 -11.84
C ARG A 66 9.41 0.89 -10.98
N ASN A 67 10.55 1.41 -11.43
CA ASN A 67 11.81 1.24 -10.71
C ASN A 67 11.79 1.98 -9.37
N GLN A 68 11.17 3.15 -9.30
CA GLN A 68 11.02 3.91 -8.05
C GLN A 68 10.13 3.15 -7.07
N ILE A 69 8.99 2.59 -7.52
CA ILE A 69 8.12 1.77 -6.67
C ILE A 69 8.86 0.52 -6.18
N ILE A 70 9.60 -0.17 -7.05
CA ILE A 70 10.40 -1.34 -6.67
C ILE A 70 11.40 -0.96 -5.58
N SER A 71 12.14 0.14 -5.74
CA SER A 71 13.12 0.61 -4.75
C SER A 71 12.45 0.96 -3.42
N LEU A 72 11.27 1.59 -3.44
CA LEU A 72 10.49 1.89 -2.23
C LEU A 72 10.04 0.61 -1.51
N ILE A 73 9.59 -0.40 -2.26
CA ILE A 73 9.20 -1.69 -1.69
C ILE A 73 10.43 -2.41 -1.11
N GLU A 74 11.54 -2.46 -1.83
CA GLU A 74 12.75 -3.15 -1.40
C GLU A 74 13.38 -2.53 -0.15
N GLY A 75 13.41 -1.21 -0.04
CA GLY A 75 13.96 -0.50 1.12
C GLY A 75 13.04 -0.44 2.33
N ALA A 76 11.74 -0.72 2.17
CA ALA A 76 10.79 -0.68 3.28
C ALA A 76 11.04 -1.81 4.29
N ALA A 77 10.88 -1.52 5.59
CA ALA A 77 10.88 -2.53 6.65
C ALA A 77 9.68 -3.48 6.48
N PHE A 78 8.53 -2.93 6.13
CA PHE A 78 7.31 -3.64 5.76
C PHE A 78 6.45 -2.76 4.85
N THR A 79 5.42 -3.33 4.29
CA THR A 79 4.52 -2.63 3.37
C THR A 79 3.08 -2.66 3.88
N ILE A 80 2.31 -1.69 3.45
CA ILE A 80 0.89 -1.57 3.73
C ILE A 80 0.18 -1.41 2.39
N VAL A 81 -0.88 -2.18 2.16
CA VAL A 81 -1.69 -2.06 0.94
C VAL A 81 -3.13 -1.82 1.33
N ILE A 82 -3.72 -0.75 0.80
CA ILE A 82 -5.12 -0.39 0.99
C ILE A 82 -5.86 -0.77 -0.28
N LEU A 83 -6.68 -1.82 -0.19
CA LEU A 83 -7.35 -2.46 -1.33
C LEU A 83 -8.60 -1.72 -1.81
N ASP A 84 -8.94 -0.60 -1.16
CA ASP A 84 -10.14 0.17 -1.50
C ASP A 84 -10.11 0.60 -2.98
N GLY A 85 -11.22 0.41 -3.66
CA GLY A 85 -11.36 0.70 -5.09
C GLY A 85 -10.63 -0.26 -6.05
N LEU A 86 -9.87 -1.25 -5.56
CA LEU A 86 -9.18 -2.29 -6.36
C LEU A 86 -8.53 -1.78 -7.65
N ARG A 87 -7.83 -0.69 -7.55
CA ARG A 87 -7.19 -0.11 -8.74
C ARG A 87 -6.07 -1.01 -9.27
N PRO A 88 -5.93 -1.14 -10.59
CA PRO A 88 -4.93 -2.01 -11.20
C PRO A 88 -3.50 -1.75 -10.73
N ASN A 89 -3.13 -0.49 -10.45
CA ASN A 89 -1.82 -0.13 -9.92
C ASN A 89 -1.60 -0.70 -8.49
N VAL A 90 -2.62 -0.64 -7.62
CA VAL A 90 -2.54 -1.19 -6.26
C VAL A 90 -2.40 -2.71 -6.29
N VAL A 91 -3.17 -3.38 -7.15
CA VAL A 91 -3.07 -4.83 -7.35
C VAL A 91 -1.70 -5.23 -7.92
N PHE A 92 -1.18 -4.44 -8.88
CA PHE A 92 0.16 -4.65 -9.42
C PHE A 92 1.25 -4.48 -8.34
N GLU A 93 1.17 -3.44 -7.52
CA GLU A 93 2.09 -3.20 -6.40
C GLU A 93 2.02 -4.33 -5.37
N LEU A 94 0.81 -4.83 -5.04
CA LEU A 94 0.63 -6.00 -4.18
C LEU A 94 1.35 -7.22 -4.75
N GLY A 95 1.22 -7.48 -6.05
CA GLY A 95 1.95 -8.56 -6.73
C GLY A 95 3.47 -8.41 -6.62
N LEU A 96 4.00 -7.18 -6.77
CA LEU A 96 5.42 -6.89 -6.58
C LEU A 96 5.87 -7.15 -5.14
N ILE A 97 5.08 -6.72 -4.14
CA ILE A 97 5.34 -6.92 -2.72
C ILE A 97 5.46 -8.41 -2.39
N HIS A 98 4.50 -9.22 -2.86
CA HIS A 98 4.54 -10.68 -2.71
C HIS A 98 5.73 -11.30 -3.43
N GLY A 99 6.02 -10.90 -4.66
CA GLY A 99 7.18 -11.38 -5.42
C GLY A 99 8.53 -11.05 -4.77
N LYS A 100 8.58 -10.02 -3.90
CA LYS A 100 9.76 -9.64 -3.11
C LYS A 100 9.76 -10.22 -1.68
N ASN A 101 8.78 -11.05 -1.33
CA ASN A 101 8.62 -11.61 0.02
C ASN A 101 8.63 -10.55 1.14
N LYS A 102 8.10 -9.36 0.87
CA LYS A 102 8.03 -8.30 1.89
C LYS A 102 6.86 -8.54 2.83
N PRO A 103 7.04 -8.32 4.15
CA PRO A 103 5.92 -8.32 5.08
C PRO A 103 4.88 -7.30 4.64
N VAL A 104 3.61 -7.70 4.63
CA VAL A 104 2.50 -6.83 4.20
C VAL A 104 1.38 -6.82 5.21
N LEU A 105 0.84 -5.63 5.46
CA LEU A 105 -0.42 -5.38 6.15
C LEU A 105 -1.45 -4.99 5.09
N LEU A 106 -2.57 -5.69 5.07
CA LEU A 106 -3.62 -5.46 4.08
C LEU A 106 -4.85 -4.89 4.76
N PHE A 107 -5.33 -3.77 4.25
CA PHE A 107 -6.53 -3.11 4.74
C PHE A 107 -7.55 -2.95 3.61
N LYS A 108 -8.81 -3.06 3.98
CA LYS A 108 -9.94 -2.78 3.08
C LYS A 108 -11.08 -2.19 3.90
N GLU A 109 -11.71 -1.11 3.42
CA GLU A 109 -12.90 -0.60 4.08
C GLU A 109 -14.03 -1.62 4.00
N ALA A 110 -14.69 -1.88 5.14
CA ALA A 110 -15.73 -2.91 5.27
C ALA A 110 -16.92 -2.64 4.34
N GLU A 111 -17.21 -1.36 4.06
CA GLU A 111 -18.34 -0.92 3.23
C GLU A 111 -17.91 -0.46 1.83
N ALA A 112 -16.63 -0.63 1.46
CA ALA A 112 -16.14 -0.17 0.17
C ALA A 112 -16.82 -0.92 -0.98
N ILE A 113 -17.62 -0.21 -1.74
CA ILE A 113 -18.20 -0.68 -3.00
C ILE A 113 -17.13 -0.48 -4.08
N VAL A 114 -16.76 -1.55 -4.76
CA VAL A 114 -15.85 -1.43 -5.91
C VAL A 114 -16.62 -0.84 -7.08
N ASP A 115 -16.28 0.38 -7.45
CA ASP A 115 -16.81 1.01 -8.66
C ASP A 115 -16.10 0.44 -9.89
N ILE A 116 -16.71 -0.57 -10.50
CA ILE A 116 -16.23 -1.16 -11.75
C ILE A 116 -16.21 -0.12 -12.88
N GLN A 117 -17.12 0.84 -12.89
CA GLN A 117 -17.13 1.88 -13.95
C GLN A 117 -15.85 2.70 -13.91
N GLY A 118 -15.32 2.95 -12.70
CA GLY A 118 -14.06 3.66 -12.54
C GLY A 118 -12.81 2.84 -12.95
N LEU A 119 -12.92 1.54 -13.16
CA LEU A 119 -11.82 0.70 -13.67
C LEU A 119 -11.65 0.83 -15.20
N TYR A 120 -12.68 1.25 -15.92
CA TYR A 120 -12.67 1.40 -17.36
C TYR A 120 -12.66 2.89 -17.74
N SER A 121 -11.75 3.29 -18.61
CA SER A 121 -11.77 4.64 -19.19
C SER A 121 -13.03 4.87 -20.04
N ASN A 122 -13.61 3.78 -20.57
CA ASN A 122 -14.81 3.80 -21.42
C ASN A 122 -15.61 2.50 -21.19
N PRO A 123 -16.41 2.44 -20.09
CA PRO A 123 -17.15 1.23 -19.78
C PRO A 123 -18.19 0.89 -20.86
N PRO A 124 -18.37 -0.40 -21.20
CA PRO A 124 -19.44 -0.85 -22.08
C PRO A 124 -20.82 -0.33 -21.63
N ALA A 125 -21.75 -0.14 -22.58
CA ALA A 125 -23.06 0.44 -22.30
C ALA A 125 -23.83 -0.35 -21.21
N GLU A 126 -23.71 -1.66 -21.20
CA GLU A 126 -24.34 -2.55 -20.20
C GLU A 126 -23.83 -2.27 -18.79
N LEU A 127 -22.55 -1.96 -18.62
CA LEU A 127 -21.94 -1.61 -17.33
C LEU A 127 -22.32 -0.21 -16.87
N ARG A 128 -22.72 0.68 -17.79
CA ARG A 128 -23.19 2.04 -17.46
C ARG A 128 -24.62 2.02 -16.91
N LEU A 129 -25.46 1.13 -17.43
CA LEU A 129 -26.88 1.04 -17.08
C LEU A 129 -27.13 0.23 -15.80
N ASN A 130 -26.34 -0.80 -15.58
CA ASN A 130 -26.43 -1.68 -14.40
C ASN A 130 -25.01 -1.97 -13.92
N PRO A 131 -24.40 -1.06 -13.15
CA PRO A 131 -23.09 -1.36 -12.56
C PRO A 131 -23.22 -2.56 -11.66
N PRO A 132 -22.53 -3.70 -11.96
CA PRO A 132 -22.56 -4.82 -11.05
C PRO A 132 -21.86 -4.39 -9.75
N THR A 133 -22.54 -4.63 -8.64
CA THR A 133 -21.90 -4.59 -7.32
C THR A 133 -20.90 -5.73 -7.29
N VAL A 134 -19.63 -5.43 -7.45
CA VAL A 134 -18.57 -6.44 -7.37
C VAL A 134 -18.26 -6.65 -5.91
N ASN A 135 -18.64 -7.80 -5.42
CA ASN A 135 -18.05 -8.28 -4.18
C ASN A 135 -16.64 -8.81 -4.50
N LEU A 136 -15.64 -8.20 -3.91
CA LEU A 136 -14.23 -8.59 -3.99
C LEU A 136 -14.02 -10.08 -3.73
N ASP A 137 -14.75 -10.62 -2.75
CA ASP A 137 -14.61 -12.00 -2.32
C ASP A 137 -15.06 -13.00 -3.38
N THR A 138 -15.84 -12.57 -4.37
CA THR A 138 -16.34 -13.44 -5.44
C THR A 138 -15.62 -13.31 -6.77
N GLN A 139 -14.92 -12.20 -7.03
CA GLN A 139 -14.37 -11.91 -8.34
C GLN A 139 -12.84 -11.98 -8.44
N LEU A 140 -12.14 -11.93 -7.32
CA LEU A 140 -10.71 -12.15 -7.29
C LEU A 140 -10.42 -13.49 -6.59
N SER A 141 -10.66 -14.60 -7.29
CA SER A 141 -10.38 -15.95 -6.78
C SER A 141 -8.98 -16.09 -6.23
N ASP A 142 -8.01 -15.41 -6.83
CA ASP A 142 -6.60 -15.45 -6.45
C ASP A 142 -6.27 -14.56 -5.24
N VAL A 143 -7.20 -13.68 -4.84
CA VAL A 143 -7.06 -12.81 -3.66
C VAL A 143 -7.99 -13.28 -2.52
N LYS A 144 -8.84 -14.26 -2.79
CA LYS A 144 -9.82 -14.80 -1.82
C LYS A 144 -9.17 -15.32 -0.55
N ASP A 145 -7.96 -15.86 -0.66
CA ASP A 145 -7.18 -16.39 0.47
C ASP A 145 -6.32 -15.31 1.16
N ILE A 146 -6.37 -14.07 0.68
CA ILE A 146 -5.63 -12.97 1.29
C ILE A 146 -6.47 -12.38 2.42
N ASN A 147 -6.08 -12.69 3.64
CA ASN A 147 -6.68 -12.09 4.84
C ASN A 147 -6.34 -10.61 4.90
N TYR A 148 -7.34 -9.76 4.73
CA TYR A 148 -7.23 -8.31 4.96
C TYR A 148 -7.91 -7.92 6.27
N ALA A 149 -7.48 -6.82 6.86
CA ALA A 149 -8.10 -6.22 8.04
C ALA A 149 -9.24 -5.29 7.58
N PRO A 150 -10.50 -5.57 7.93
CA PRO A 150 -11.62 -4.69 7.60
C PRO A 150 -11.56 -3.45 8.52
N TRP A 151 -11.47 -2.26 7.92
CA TRP A 151 -11.53 -0.99 8.65
C TRP A 151 -12.78 -0.22 8.28
N THR A 152 -13.13 0.79 9.07
CA THR A 152 -14.26 1.67 8.77
C THR A 152 -13.93 3.13 9.07
N ARG A 153 -14.31 4.03 8.14
CA ARG A 153 -14.16 5.48 8.29
C ARG A 153 -15.03 6.08 9.39
N PHE A 154 -16.03 5.33 9.86
CA PHE A 154 -16.97 5.79 10.89
C PHE A 154 -16.54 5.43 12.31
N ASP A 155 -15.51 4.62 12.49
CA ASP A 155 -14.95 4.26 13.78
C ASP A 155 -13.43 4.49 13.81
N LEU A 156 -13.05 5.72 14.08
CA LEU A 156 -11.64 6.12 14.18
C LEU A 156 -10.91 5.36 15.30
N LYS A 157 -11.56 5.20 16.45
CA LYS A 157 -10.97 4.50 17.60
C LYS A 157 -10.72 3.04 17.29
N GLY A 158 -11.70 2.34 16.72
CA GLY A 158 -11.54 0.97 16.26
C GLY A 158 -10.49 0.83 15.17
N THR A 159 -10.41 1.79 14.24
CA THR A 159 -9.40 1.78 13.17
C THR A 159 -7.98 1.95 13.72
N LEU A 160 -7.77 2.84 14.70
CA LEU A 160 -6.46 2.97 15.38
C LEU A 160 -6.05 1.66 16.09
N ALA A 161 -6.99 1.05 16.82
CA ALA A 161 -6.75 -0.23 17.48
C ALA A 161 -6.45 -1.34 16.46
N LEU A 162 -7.16 -1.38 15.33
CA LEU A 162 -6.95 -2.33 14.26
C LEU A 162 -5.54 -2.19 13.65
N VAL A 163 -5.09 -0.98 13.36
CA VAL A 163 -3.74 -0.72 12.83
C VAL A 163 -2.69 -1.26 13.79
N TRP A 164 -2.81 -0.96 15.09
CA TRP A 164 -1.90 -1.45 16.10
C TRP A 164 -1.91 -2.98 16.19
N GLN A 165 -3.09 -3.62 16.17
CA GLN A 165 -3.23 -5.07 16.23
C GLN A 165 -2.61 -5.76 15.01
N GLU A 166 -2.89 -5.26 13.80
CA GLU A 166 -2.35 -5.85 12.56
C GLU A 166 -0.82 -5.73 12.50
N TYR A 167 -0.26 -4.59 12.91
CA TYR A 167 1.17 -4.44 13.05
C TYR A 167 1.75 -5.42 14.09
N SER A 168 1.12 -5.53 15.26
CA SER A 168 1.58 -6.39 16.35
C SER A 168 1.56 -7.88 15.99
N LYS A 169 0.59 -8.33 15.18
CA LYS A 169 0.53 -9.71 14.64
C LYS A 169 1.74 -10.07 13.76
N LYS A 170 2.41 -9.07 13.19
CA LYS A 170 3.54 -9.26 12.26
C LYS A 170 4.92 -9.19 12.94
N ARG A 171 4.98 -9.20 14.27
CA ARG A 171 6.21 -9.06 15.06
C ARG A 171 7.35 -10.01 14.64
N ASP A 172 7.00 -11.24 14.27
CA ASP A 172 7.97 -12.28 13.98
C ASP A 172 8.49 -12.24 12.52
N ILE A 173 7.86 -11.44 11.66
CA ILE A 173 8.21 -11.36 10.23
C ILE A 173 8.68 -9.97 9.80
N ILE A 174 8.45 -8.92 10.59
CA ILE A 174 8.95 -7.57 10.27
C ILE A 174 10.41 -7.45 10.72
N PRO A 175 11.36 -7.25 9.81
CA PRO A 175 12.75 -7.05 10.17
C PRO A 175 12.92 -5.80 11.05
N GLY A 176 13.61 -5.94 12.18
CA GLY A 176 13.78 -4.82 13.12
C GLY A 176 12.48 -4.35 13.77
N TYR A 177 11.56 -5.28 14.02
CA TYR A 177 10.30 -4.99 14.69
C TYR A 177 10.50 -4.17 15.97
N VAL A 178 9.77 -3.06 16.09
CA VAL A 178 9.71 -2.22 17.28
C VAL A 178 8.38 -2.48 17.99
N LYS A 179 8.41 -2.82 19.27
CA LYS A 179 7.19 -2.97 20.06
C LYS A 179 6.53 -1.59 20.23
N ILE A 180 5.35 -1.42 19.68
CA ILE A 180 4.53 -0.23 19.83
C ILE A 180 3.51 -0.49 20.94
N GLU A 181 3.39 0.42 21.88
CA GLU A 181 2.33 0.34 22.88
C GLU A 181 0.98 0.67 22.26
N GLU A 182 -0.07 0.07 22.80
CA GLU A 182 -1.43 0.38 22.37
C GLU A 182 -1.70 1.88 22.54
N PRO A 183 -2.15 2.58 21.49
CA PRO A 183 -2.42 4.01 21.58
C PRO A 183 -3.40 4.32 22.71
N SER A 184 -3.09 5.35 23.50
CA SER A 184 -3.95 5.76 24.64
C SER A 184 -5.38 6.13 24.21
N LEU A 185 -5.55 6.53 22.95
CA LEU A 185 -6.86 6.81 22.34
C LEU A 185 -7.70 5.55 22.15
N CYS A 186 -7.12 4.35 22.23
CA CYS A 186 -7.82 3.07 22.12
C CYS A 186 -8.34 2.57 23.47
N LYS A 187 -7.82 3.11 24.57
CA LYS A 187 -8.26 2.87 25.94
C LYS A 187 -9.42 3.78 26.27
#